data_8fb2b799a1a7a4bb2e89525ae26bfeb7
#
_entry.id   8fb2b799a1a7a4bb2e89525ae26bfeb7
#
_cell.length_a   1.000
_cell.length_b   1.000
_cell.length_c   1.000
_cell.angle_alpha   90.00
_cell.angle_beta   90.00
_cell.angle_gamma   90.00
#
_symmetry.space_group_name_H-M   'P 1'
#
loop_
_entity.id
_entity.type
_entity.pdbx_description
1 polymer ?
#
loop_
_entity_poly.entity_id
_entity_poly.type
_entity_poly.pdbx_seq_one_letter_code
_entity_poly.pdbx_strand_id
1 'polypeptide(L)'
;GRITRRIIEALVDDIVLVSEADLERAITLLITIEKTVVEGAGAAGIAAMIMDPRRYKGHKVGLILCGGNIDTRLLASVLTRELAREGRLSRLAIDIPDRRGQLSKVSSVIGEAGANIVEVYHQRVFTDVPAKGTELHLVVETRDRDHIDAVVTELRHAGYAVIMKGSSGGPR
;
A
#
# COMPACT_ATOMS: atom_id res chain seq x y z
N GLY A 1 -14.78 -0.25 30.89
CA GLY A 1 -15.21 -0.29 32.30
C GLY A 1 -16.45 -1.16 32.47
N ARG A 2 -16.75 -1.60 33.70
CA ARG A 2 -17.91 -2.47 34.01
C ARG A 2 -19.25 -1.81 33.66
N ILE A 3 -19.38 -0.51 33.84
CA ILE A 3 -20.62 0.25 33.55
C ILE A 3 -20.83 0.30 32.03
N THR A 4 -19.84 0.69 31.27
CA THR A 4 -19.90 0.79 29.81
C THR A 4 -20.25 -0.57 29.19
N ARG A 5 -19.66 -1.65 29.69
CA ARG A 5 -19.97 -3.00 29.21
C ARG A 5 -21.45 -3.35 29.41
N ARG A 6 -22.04 -3.07 30.59
CA ARG A 6 -23.48 -3.33 30.84
C ARG A 6 -24.39 -2.54 29.89
N ILE A 7 -24.00 -1.29 29.57
CA ILE A 7 -24.76 -0.45 28.65
C ILE A 7 -24.69 -1.04 27.23
N ILE A 8 -23.50 -1.44 26.81
CA ILE A 8 -23.32 -2.08 25.49
C ILE A 8 -24.11 -3.37 25.38
N GLU A 9 -24.01 -4.26 26.38
CA GLU A 9 -24.76 -5.52 26.43
C GLU A 9 -26.28 -5.34 26.40
N ALA A 10 -26.79 -4.20 26.91
CA ALA A 10 -28.22 -3.93 26.96
C ALA A 10 -28.79 -3.20 25.73
N LEU A 11 -27.96 -2.38 25.04
CA LEU A 11 -28.45 -1.42 24.04
C LEU A 11 -27.83 -1.62 22.63
N VAL A 12 -26.79 -2.42 22.48
CA VAL A 12 -26.10 -2.63 21.20
C VAL A 12 -26.59 -3.95 20.60
N ASP A 13 -27.13 -3.88 19.39
CA ASP A 13 -27.69 -5.05 18.71
C ASP A 13 -26.60 -6.04 18.24
N ASP A 14 -25.45 -5.53 17.79
CA ASP A 14 -24.35 -6.37 17.31
C ASP A 14 -22.99 -5.66 17.40
N ILE A 15 -21.91 -6.43 17.41
CA ILE A 15 -20.53 -5.95 17.39
C ILE A 15 -19.78 -6.61 16.23
N VAL A 16 -19.30 -5.79 15.31
CA VAL A 16 -18.50 -6.24 14.16
C VAL A 16 -17.03 -5.98 14.43
N LEU A 17 -16.20 -7.01 14.23
CA LEU A 17 -14.75 -6.89 14.29
C LEU A 17 -14.20 -6.57 12.91
N VAL A 18 -13.32 -5.58 12.83
CA VAL A 18 -12.64 -5.17 11.60
C VAL A 18 -11.14 -5.41 11.72
N SER A 19 -10.47 -5.67 10.60
CA SER A 19 -9.03 -5.85 10.59
C SER A 19 -8.29 -4.50 10.55
N GLU A 20 -7.02 -4.49 10.95
CA GLU A 20 -6.14 -3.33 10.80
C GLU A 20 -6.04 -2.89 9.33
N ALA A 21 -6.04 -3.83 8.39
CA ALA A 21 -6.00 -3.52 6.96
C ALA A 21 -7.26 -2.78 6.48
N ASP A 22 -8.44 -3.16 7.00
CA ASP A 22 -9.70 -2.47 6.69
C ASP A 22 -9.74 -1.08 7.32
N LEU A 23 -9.20 -0.91 8.53
CA LEU A 23 -9.05 0.40 9.17
C LEU A 23 -8.13 1.32 8.37
N GLU A 24 -6.96 0.85 7.95
CA GLU A 24 -6.03 1.61 7.13
C GLU A 24 -6.66 2.07 5.80
N ARG A 25 -7.39 1.17 5.15
CA ARG A 25 -8.14 1.48 3.93
C ARG A 25 -9.22 2.52 4.17
N ALA A 26 -9.99 2.39 5.26
CA ALA A 26 -11.02 3.34 5.63
C ALA A 26 -10.46 4.74 5.92
N ILE A 27 -9.34 4.84 6.65
CA ILE A 27 -8.63 6.10 6.90
C ILE A 27 -8.21 6.74 5.57
N THR A 28 -7.63 5.97 4.67
CA THR A 28 -7.20 6.48 3.35
C THR A 28 -8.37 6.97 2.52
N LEU A 29 -9.50 6.26 2.50
CA LEU A 29 -10.71 6.69 1.79
C LEU A 29 -11.26 8.01 2.36
N LEU A 30 -11.32 8.16 3.69
CA LEU A 30 -11.76 9.38 4.33
C LEU A 30 -10.88 10.58 3.95
N ILE A 31 -9.57 10.40 3.89
CA ILE A 31 -8.64 11.46 3.50
C ILE A 31 -8.77 11.77 2.00
N THR A 32 -8.82 10.75 1.15
CA THR A 32 -8.76 10.94 -0.31
C THR A 32 -10.09 11.41 -0.90
N ILE A 33 -11.22 10.97 -0.35
CA ILE A 33 -12.57 11.28 -0.86
C ILE A 33 -13.18 12.41 -0.04
N GLU A 34 -13.31 12.24 1.27
CA GLU A 34 -14.03 13.16 2.14
C GLU A 34 -13.15 14.31 2.68
N LYS A 35 -11.84 14.28 2.43
CA LYS A 35 -10.86 15.27 2.94
C LYS A 35 -10.87 15.40 4.46
N THR A 36 -11.24 14.32 5.14
CA THR A 36 -11.39 14.28 6.59
C THR A 36 -10.33 13.36 7.21
N VAL A 37 -9.64 13.87 8.21
CA VAL A 37 -8.65 13.11 8.99
C VAL A 37 -9.34 12.51 10.20
N VAL A 38 -9.23 11.19 10.36
CA VAL A 38 -9.72 10.45 11.52
C VAL A 38 -8.68 9.46 12.03
N GLU A 39 -8.74 9.11 13.29
CA GLU A 39 -8.01 7.97 13.83
C GLU A 39 -8.74 6.65 13.54
N GLY A 40 -8.08 5.50 13.82
CA GLY A 40 -8.65 4.18 13.54
C GLY A 40 -10.02 3.95 14.13
N ALA A 41 -10.28 4.42 15.36
CA ALA A 41 -11.59 4.30 16.00
C ALA A 41 -12.69 5.04 15.22
N GLY A 42 -12.39 6.23 14.71
CA GLY A 42 -13.31 7.01 13.88
C GLY A 42 -13.57 6.39 12.50
N ALA A 43 -12.62 5.63 11.97
CA ALA A 43 -12.73 4.95 10.68
C ALA A 43 -13.44 3.58 10.75
N ALA A 44 -13.65 3.02 11.95
CA ALA A 44 -14.14 1.66 12.15
C ALA A 44 -15.49 1.38 11.48
N GLY A 45 -16.39 2.35 11.47
CA GLY A 45 -17.69 2.20 10.80
C GLY A 45 -17.56 2.03 9.28
N ILE A 46 -16.69 2.80 8.64
CA ILE A 46 -16.39 2.65 7.20
C ILE A 46 -15.67 1.34 6.94
N ALA A 47 -14.71 0.96 7.80
CA ALA A 47 -14.03 -0.33 7.68
C ALA A 47 -15.01 -1.51 7.69
N ALA A 48 -16.01 -1.50 8.58
CA ALA A 48 -17.06 -2.52 8.61
C ALA A 48 -17.90 -2.56 7.31
N MET A 49 -18.19 -1.40 6.73
CA MET A 49 -18.93 -1.32 5.45
C MET A 49 -18.08 -1.83 4.27
N ILE A 50 -16.78 -1.58 4.26
CA ILE A 50 -15.86 -2.07 3.23
C ILE A 50 -15.73 -3.60 3.31
N MET A 51 -15.63 -4.14 4.52
CA MET A 51 -15.46 -5.56 4.79
C MET A 51 -16.67 -6.38 4.33
N ASP A 52 -17.88 -5.90 4.61
CA ASP A 52 -19.13 -6.57 4.20
C ASP A 52 -20.15 -5.57 3.64
N PRO A 53 -19.99 -5.13 2.39
CA PRO A 53 -20.89 -4.16 1.77
C PRO A 53 -22.31 -4.73 1.55
N ARG A 54 -22.49 -6.07 1.51
CA ARG A 54 -23.80 -6.69 1.31
C ARG A 54 -24.70 -6.48 2.50
N ARG A 55 -24.15 -6.49 3.71
CA ARG A 55 -24.88 -6.26 4.97
C ARG A 55 -25.59 -4.91 5.00
N TYR A 56 -25.00 -3.90 4.36
CA TYR A 56 -25.48 -2.52 4.42
C TYR A 56 -26.22 -2.08 3.15
N LYS A 57 -26.27 -2.95 2.13
CA LYS A 57 -26.88 -2.63 0.85
C LYS A 57 -28.38 -2.34 1.00
N GLY A 58 -28.81 -1.16 0.51
CA GLY A 58 -30.21 -0.73 0.57
C GLY A 58 -30.60 -0.06 1.89
N HIS A 59 -29.71 0.00 2.87
CA HIS A 59 -29.95 0.70 4.14
C HIS A 59 -29.43 2.14 4.10
N LYS A 60 -30.03 3.01 4.91
CA LYS A 60 -29.47 4.33 5.25
C LYS A 60 -28.59 4.15 6.46
N VAL A 61 -27.29 4.34 6.29
CA VAL A 61 -26.28 4.12 7.33
C VAL A 61 -25.78 5.45 7.83
N GLY A 62 -25.89 5.71 9.13
CA GLY A 62 -25.28 6.83 9.80
C GLY A 62 -23.96 6.39 10.46
N LEU A 63 -22.87 7.12 10.22
CA LEU A 63 -21.58 6.85 10.82
C LEU A 63 -21.14 8.04 11.67
N ILE A 64 -20.59 7.76 12.85
CA ILE A 64 -19.99 8.78 13.70
C ILE A 64 -18.49 8.78 13.45
N LEU A 65 -17.98 9.80 12.77
CA LEU A 65 -16.56 10.02 12.57
C LEU A 65 -16.02 10.80 13.77
N CYS A 66 -15.43 10.10 14.72
CA CYS A 66 -14.87 10.70 15.94
C CYS A 66 -13.35 10.48 16.00
N GLY A 67 -12.64 11.41 16.65
CA GLY A 67 -11.21 11.32 16.87
C GLY A 67 -10.36 11.65 15.63
N GLY A 68 -9.77 12.84 15.63
CA GLY A 68 -8.78 13.27 14.64
C GLY A 68 -7.34 13.23 15.16
N ASN A 69 -7.10 12.61 16.33
CA ASN A 69 -5.80 12.60 17.00
C ASN A 69 -4.92 11.43 16.54
N ILE A 70 -4.85 11.20 15.24
CA ILE A 70 -3.93 10.22 14.68
C ILE A 70 -2.49 10.75 14.72
N ASP A 71 -1.55 9.92 15.17
CA ASP A 71 -0.13 10.22 15.09
C ASP A 71 0.30 10.41 13.62
N THR A 72 1.04 11.50 13.35
CA THR A 72 1.43 11.85 11.96
C THR A 72 2.32 10.81 11.30
N ARG A 73 3.19 10.14 12.05
CA ARG A 73 4.03 9.05 11.53
C ARG A 73 3.20 7.81 11.21
N LEU A 74 2.22 7.49 12.07
CA LEU A 74 1.29 6.40 11.81
C LEU A 74 0.47 6.70 10.55
N LEU A 75 -0.05 7.92 10.41
CA LEU A 75 -0.79 8.35 9.24
C LEU A 75 0.04 8.21 7.95
N ALA A 76 1.28 8.70 7.96
CA ALA A 76 2.19 8.55 6.83
C ALA A 76 2.41 7.08 6.45
N SER A 77 2.56 6.21 7.47
CA SER A 77 2.72 4.77 7.27
C SER A 77 1.47 4.11 6.68
N VAL A 78 0.28 4.50 7.14
CA VAL A 78 -1.02 4.03 6.61
C VAL A 78 -1.16 4.38 5.14
N LEU A 79 -0.94 5.65 4.79
CA LEU A 79 -1.04 6.13 3.41
C LEU A 79 -0.03 5.45 2.49
N THR A 80 1.22 5.29 2.93
CA THR A 80 2.26 4.61 2.16
C THR A 80 1.92 3.14 1.91
N ARG A 81 1.39 2.44 2.93
CA ARG A 81 0.96 1.05 2.77
C ARG A 81 -0.21 0.90 1.80
N GLU A 82 -1.14 1.84 1.81
CA GLU A 82 -2.26 1.80 0.87
C GLU A 82 -1.80 2.05 -0.57
N LEU A 83 -0.91 3.02 -0.80
CA LEU A 83 -0.27 3.21 -2.11
C LEU A 83 0.42 1.92 -2.60
N ALA A 84 1.06 1.18 -1.70
CA ALA A 84 1.67 -0.09 -2.05
C ALA A 84 0.64 -1.19 -2.37
N ARG A 85 -0.49 -1.25 -1.64
CA ARG A 85 -1.59 -2.18 -1.93
C ARG A 85 -2.26 -1.89 -3.28
N GLU A 86 -2.43 -0.63 -3.61
CA GLU A 86 -3.00 -0.18 -4.90
C GLU A 86 -2.03 -0.38 -6.07
N GLY A 87 -0.77 -0.74 -5.82
CA GLY A 87 0.27 -0.84 -6.83
C GLY A 87 0.80 0.50 -7.32
N ARG A 88 0.49 1.58 -6.62
CA ARG A 88 0.95 2.95 -6.93
C ARG A 88 2.37 3.22 -6.41
N LEU A 89 2.81 2.44 -5.44
CA LEU A 89 4.18 2.46 -4.93
C LEU A 89 4.68 1.03 -4.83
N SER A 90 5.76 0.68 -5.53
CA SER A 90 6.27 -0.68 -5.59
C SER A 90 7.78 -0.72 -5.46
N ARG A 91 8.29 -1.73 -4.75
CA ARG A 91 9.72 -1.98 -4.65
C ARG A 91 10.12 -3.05 -5.65
N LEU A 92 11.05 -2.72 -6.53
CA LEU A 92 11.64 -3.63 -7.50
C LEU A 92 13.06 -3.98 -7.09
N ALA A 93 13.42 -5.25 -7.22
CA ALA A 93 14.79 -5.73 -7.22
C ALA A 93 15.13 -6.21 -8.62
N ILE A 94 16.19 -5.67 -9.21
CA ILE A 94 16.56 -5.87 -10.59
C ILE A 94 18.00 -6.35 -10.64
N ASP A 95 18.23 -7.53 -11.21
CA ASP A 95 19.58 -8.02 -11.46
C ASP A 95 20.19 -7.28 -12.64
N ILE A 96 21.29 -6.60 -12.41
CA ILE A 96 22.04 -5.89 -13.46
C ILE A 96 23.49 -6.37 -13.52
N PRO A 97 24.09 -6.42 -14.72
CA PRO A 97 25.55 -6.59 -14.84
C PRO A 97 26.29 -5.44 -14.16
N ASP A 98 27.38 -5.72 -13.45
CA ASP A 98 28.21 -4.63 -12.87
C ASP A 98 29.05 -3.97 -13.98
N ARG A 99 28.39 -3.14 -14.77
CA ARG A 99 28.97 -2.38 -15.90
C ARG A 99 28.48 -0.94 -15.87
N ARG A 100 29.30 -0.06 -16.42
CA ARG A 100 28.94 1.37 -16.56
C ARG A 100 27.66 1.54 -17.37
N GLY A 101 26.78 2.47 -16.95
CA GLY A 101 25.58 2.85 -17.67
C GLY A 101 24.37 1.95 -17.44
N GLN A 102 24.43 0.88 -16.64
CA GLN A 102 23.28 0.00 -16.39
C GLN A 102 22.13 0.71 -15.67
N LEU A 103 22.44 1.51 -14.66
CA LEU A 103 21.42 2.31 -13.97
C LEU A 103 20.69 3.25 -14.96
N SER A 104 21.43 3.92 -15.84
CA SER A 104 20.82 4.80 -16.85
C SER A 104 19.86 4.06 -17.77
N LYS A 105 20.23 2.85 -18.24
CA LYS A 105 19.37 2.04 -19.09
C LYS A 105 18.08 1.61 -18.38
N VAL A 106 18.20 1.12 -17.14
CA VAL A 106 17.02 0.75 -16.33
C VAL A 106 16.11 1.96 -16.10
N SER A 107 16.70 3.12 -15.75
CA SER A 107 15.94 4.35 -15.54
C SER A 107 15.22 4.83 -16.81
N SER A 108 15.84 4.68 -18.00
CA SER A 108 15.20 5.01 -19.28
C SER A 108 13.98 4.13 -19.53
N VAL A 109 14.09 2.81 -19.36
CA VAL A 109 12.95 1.88 -19.54
C VAL A 109 11.78 2.24 -18.61
N ILE A 110 12.07 2.52 -17.35
CA ILE A 110 11.05 2.91 -16.36
C ILE A 110 10.37 4.23 -16.76
N GLY A 111 11.17 5.24 -17.14
CA GLY A 111 10.67 6.55 -17.56
C GLY A 111 9.84 6.48 -18.85
N GLU A 112 10.28 5.70 -19.86
CA GLU A 112 9.56 5.48 -21.10
C GLU A 112 8.22 4.74 -20.88
N ALA A 113 8.19 3.84 -19.89
CA ALA A 113 6.95 3.19 -19.43
C ALA A 113 6.03 4.15 -18.64
N GLY A 114 6.42 5.40 -18.38
CA GLY A 114 5.63 6.43 -17.71
C GLY A 114 5.60 6.35 -16.19
N ALA A 115 6.53 5.59 -15.59
CA ALA A 115 6.68 5.50 -14.14
C ALA A 115 7.76 6.45 -13.61
N ASN A 116 7.63 6.84 -12.34
CA ASN A 116 8.60 7.67 -11.65
C ASN A 116 9.44 6.84 -10.68
N ILE A 117 10.74 7.14 -10.58
CA ILE A 117 11.64 6.52 -9.61
C ILE A 117 11.71 7.40 -8.37
N VAL A 118 11.25 6.88 -7.24
CA VAL A 118 11.22 7.60 -5.95
C VAL A 118 12.52 7.40 -5.18
N GLU A 119 13.03 6.17 -5.16
CA GLU A 119 14.24 5.83 -4.41
C GLU A 119 15.11 4.84 -5.20
N VAL A 120 16.43 4.97 -5.05
CA VAL A 120 17.42 4.10 -5.66
C VAL A 120 18.37 3.60 -4.58
N TYR A 121 18.45 2.29 -4.41
CA TYR A 121 19.44 1.65 -3.55
C TYR A 121 20.31 0.73 -4.40
N HIS A 122 21.58 1.08 -4.53
CA HIS A 122 22.55 0.30 -5.29
C HIS A 122 23.60 -0.23 -4.33
N GLN A 123 23.46 -1.46 -3.86
CA GLN A 123 24.43 -2.13 -3.00
C GLN A 123 25.37 -2.98 -3.85
N ARG A 124 26.67 -2.62 -3.85
CA ARG A 124 27.75 -3.38 -4.51
C ARG A 124 28.57 -4.24 -3.55
N VAL A 125 28.48 -3.92 -2.26
CA VAL A 125 29.28 -4.55 -1.20
C VAL A 125 28.30 -5.15 -0.18
N PHE A 126 28.55 -6.35 0.29
CA PHE A 126 27.68 -7.09 1.23
C PHE A 126 26.42 -7.75 0.63
N THR A 127 26.51 -8.25 -0.60
CA THR A 127 25.43 -9.08 -1.19
C THR A 127 25.95 -10.47 -1.45
N ASP A 128 25.10 -11.48 -1.26
CA ASP A 128 25.35 -12.90 -1.61
C ASP A 128 25.28 -13.16 -3.12
N VAL A 129 25.33 -12.11 -3.95
CA VAL A 129 25.26 -12.20 -5.41
C VAL A 129 26.63 -12.58 -5.97
N PRO A 130 26.69 -13.44 -7.02
CA PRO A 130 27.94 -13.79 -7.67
C PRO A 130 28.74 -12.56 -8.14
N ALA A 131 30.06 -12.61 -8.04
CA ALA A 131 30.99 -11.49 -8.26
C ALA A 131 30.88 -10.70 -9.60
N LYS A 132 29.98 -11.11 -10.51
CA LYS A 132 29.73 -10.47 -11.82
C LYS A 132 28.38 -9.75 -11.94
N GLY A 133 27.54 -9.80 -10.93
CA GLY A 133 26.22 -9.17 -10.92
C GLY A 133 26.04 -8.27 -9.69
N THR A 134 25.12 -7.35 -9.78
CA THR A 134 24.69 -6.53 -8.65
C THR A 134 23.18 -6.36 -8.68
N GLU A 135 22.57 -6.31 -7.51
CA GLU A 135 21.12 -6.11 -7.39
C GLU A 135 20.84 -4.61 -7.20
N LEU A 136 20.03 -4.06 -8.10
CA LEU A 136 19.54 -2.69 -8.03
C LEU A 136 18.15 -2.71 -7.39
N HIS A 137 17.99 -2.04 -6.26
CA HIS A 137 16.70 -1.86 -5.61
C HIS A 137 16.14 -0.49 -5.94
N LEU A 138 14.92 -0.47 -6.46
CA LEU A 138 14.19 0.76 -6.80
C LEU A 138 12.85 0.79 -6.08
N VAL A 139 12.45 1.98 -5.64
CA VAL A 139 11.04 2.26 -5.33
C VAL A 139 10.50 3.06 -6.49
N VAL A 140 9.45 2.54 -7.12
CA VAL A 140 8.80 3.18 -8.27
C VAL A 140 7.38 3.58 -7.94
N GLU A 141 6.99 4.76 -8.43
CA GLU A 141 5.63 5.28 -8.38
C GLU A 141 4.96 5.06 -9.72
N THR A 142 3.76 4.51 -9.69
CA THR A 142 2.92 4.18 -10.84
C THR A 142 1.48 4.64 -10.60
N ARG A 143 0.62 4.56 -11.60
CA ARG A 143 -0.79 4.97 -11.49
C ARG A 143 -1.62 3.95 -10.71
N ASP A 144 -1.38 2.67 -10.95
CA ASP A 144 -2.17 1.55 -10.46
C ASP A 144 -1.39 0.23 -10.63
N ARG A 145 -2.05 -0.88 -10.30
CA ARG A 145 -1.48 -2.23 -10.41
C ARG A 145 -1.17 -2.63 -11.85
N ASP A 146 -2.03 -2.33 -12.80
CA ASP A 146 -1.84 -2.69 -14.19
C ASP A 146 -0.62 -1.96 -14.77
N HIS A 147 -0.41 -0.71 -14.33
CA HIS A 147 0.75 0.07 -14.75
C HIS A 147 2.07 -0.49 -14.20
N ILE A 148 2.14 -0.90 -12.95
CA ILE A 148 3.38 -1.52 -12.43
C ILE A 148 3.66 -2.87 -13.11
N ASP A 149 2.64 -3.66 -13.42
CA ASP A 149 2.79 -4.91 -14.14
C ASP A 149 3.30 -4.67 -15.58
N ALA A 150 2.85 -3.59 -16.24
CA ALA A 150 3.39 -3.16 -17.54
C ALA A 150 4.86 -2.74 -17.42
N VAL A 151 5.24 -1.93 -16.43
CA VAL A 151 6.63 -1.53 -16.18
C VAL A 151 7.55 -2.75 -15.98
N VAL A 152 7.11 -3.73 -15.19
CA VAL A 152 7.86 -4.98 -14.97
C VAL A 152 8.01 -5.77 -16.26
N THR A 153 6.98 -5.77 -17.11
CA THR A 153 7.01 -6.44 -18.42
C THR A 153 8.03 -5.79 -19.34
N GLU A 154 8.06 -4.45 -19.45
CA GLU A 154 9.03 -3.74 -20.28
C GLU A 154 10.47 -3.95 -19.80
N LEU A 155 10.70 -3.97 -18.49
CA LEU A 155 12.01 -4.29 -17.93
C LEU A 155 12.46 -5.72 -18.31
N ARG A 156 11.55 -6.69 -18.28
CA ARG A 156 11.83 -8.08 -18.68
C ARG A 156 12.08 -8.18 -20.19
N HIS A 157 11.35 -7.47 -21.03
CA HIS A 157 11.60 -7.39 -22.48
C HIS A 157 12.97 -6.77 -22.78
N ALA A 158 13.43 -5.82 -21.97
CA ALA A 158 14.76 -5.25 -22.03
C ALA A 158 15.88 -6.19 -21.53
N GLY A 159 15.51 -7.41 -21.09
CA GLY A 159 16.45 -8.47 -20.67
C GLY A 159 16.84 -8.45 -19.19
N TYR A 160 16.10 -7.72 -18.33
CA TYR A 160 16.37 -7.69 -16.90
C TYR A 160 15.55 -8.74 -16.14
N ALA A 161 16.18 -9.42 -15.17
CA ALA A 161 15.47 -10.20 -14.18
C ALA A 161 14.92 -9.26 -13.10
N VAL A 162 13.60 -9.25 -12.91
CA VAL A 162 12.90 -8.33 -12.02
C VAL A 162 12.04 -9.09 -11.03
N ILE A 163 12.20 -8.76 -9.75
CA ILE A 163 11.40 -9.27 -8.63
C ILE A 163 10.70 -8.09 -7.97
N MET A 164 9.37 -8.14 -7.87
CA MET A 164 8.64 -7.22 -6.99
C MET A 164 8.77 -7.68 -5.55
N LYS A 165 9.39 -6.85 -4.69
CA LYS A 165 9.53 -7.12 -3.25
C LYS A 165 8.43 -6.39 -2.49
N GLY A 166 7.56 -7.15 -1.80
CA GLY A 166 6.68 -6.61 -0.77
C GLY A 166 5.35 -6.03 -1.25
N SER A 167 4.66 -6.64 -2.19
CA SER A 167 3.21 -6.66 -2.14
C SER A 167 2.79 -7.90 -1.36
N SER A 168 2.66 -7.80 -0.05
CA SER A 168 1.97 -8.82 0.74
C SER A 168 0.48 -8.77 0.39
N GLY A 169 0.16 -9.20 -0.82
CA GLY A 169 -1.16 -9.63 -1.20
C GLY A 169 -1.33 -11.00 -0.57
N GLY A 170 -2.08 -11.08 0.52
CA GLY A 170 -2.58 -12.34 1.03
C GLY A 170 -3.32 -13.10 -0.07
N PRO A 171 -3.43 -14.43 0.04
CA PRO A 171 -4.15 -15.24 -0.94
C PRO A 171 -5.60 -14.79 -1.02
N ARG A 172 -6.12 -14.77 -2.26
CA ARG A 172 -7.54 -14.53 -2.57
C ARG A 172 -8.42 -15.63 -2.00
#